data_246112d79efe4b2cf7ed59681faab71b
#
_entry.id   246112d79efe4b2cf7ed59681faab71b
#
_cell.length_a   1.000
_cell.length_b   1.000
_cell.length_c   1.000
_cell.angle_alpha   90.00
_cell.angle_beta   90.00
_cell.angle_gamma   90.00
#
_symmetry.space_group_name_H-M   'P 1'
#
loop_
_entity.id
_entity.type
_entity.pdbx_description
1 polymer ?
#
loop_
_entity_poly.entity_id
_entity_poly.type
_entity_poly.pdbx_seq_one_letter_code
_entity_poly.pdbx_strand_id
1 'polypeptide(L)'
;MDDLLVDTPRSSAAAELVSFLIVGGLAAICFVGLSTLMIGLRSGIQDWVMSVLCYAAMIVPVYVAHRRFSFRSSLPHGVALPRYVAVQLSAVALAAVFSFVCYGIFGMPALAAALVVTALTSGVNFLVLRLWAFATTR
;
A
#
# COMPACT_ATOMS: atom_id res chain seq x y z
N MET A 1 36.60 3.97 24.32
CA MET A 1 36.18 2.78 23.59
C MET A 1 34.88 3.17 22.91
N ASP A 2 35.10 3.90 21.80
CA ASP A 2 34.11 4.78 21.21
C ASP A 2 33.26 4.03 20.22
N ASP A 3 31.96 4.18 20.42
CA ASP A 3 30.84 3.70 19.66
C ASP A 3 31.04 3.96 18.16
N LEU A 4 31.32 2.91 17.43
CA LEU A 4 31.03 2.83 16.02
C LEU A 4 29.51 2.61 15.90
N LEU A 5 28.73 3.63 16.23
CA LEU A 5 27.39 3.77 15.69
C LEU A 5 27.56 3.95 14.18
N VAL A 6 27.55 2.85 13.49
CA VAL A 6 27.38 2.85 12.04
C VAL A 6 26.03 3.47 11.77
N ASP A 7 26.06 4.77 11.55
CA ASP A 7 24.92 5.54 11.03
C ASP A 7 24.65 4.97 9.64
N THR A 8 23.79 3.96 9.57
CA THR A 8 23.33 3.43 8.28
C THR A 8 22.61 4.58 7.59
N PRO A 9 23.13 5.07 6.46
CA PRO A 9 22.55 6.23 5.80
C PRO A 9 21.07 5.92 5.51
N ARG A 10 20.19 6.74 6.06
CA ARG A 10 18.77 6.67 5.81
C ARG A 10 18.59 6.74 4.30
N SER A 11 17.98 5.73 3.70
CA SER A 11 17.69 5.73 2.27
C SER A 11 16.97 7.03 1.90
N SER A 12 17.38 7.66 0.80
CA SER A 12 16.73 8.91 0.37
C SER A 12 15.24 8.70 0.17
N ALA A 13 14.43 9.72 0.45
CA ALA A 13 12.97 9.64 0.23
C ALA A 13 12.61 9.19 -1.19
N ALA A 14 13.44 9.56 -2.18
CA ALA A 14 13.27 9.13 -3.55
C ALA A 14 13.47 7.62 -3.73
N ALA A 15 14.49 7.04 -3.11
CA ALA A 15 14.74 5.60 -3.16
C ALA A 15 13.62 4.81 -2.45
N GLU A 16 13.12 5.30 -1.32
CA GLU A 16 11.96 4.71 -0.63
C GLU A 16 10.69 4.78 -1.49
N LEU A 17 10.46 5.91 -2.16
CA LEU A 17 9.31 6.08 -3.06
C LEU A 17 9.40 5.13 -4.26
N VAL A 18 10.55 5.03 -4.93
CA VAL A 18 10.75 4.11 -6.05
C VAL A 18 10.51 2.66 -5.60
N SER A 19 11.08 2.25 -4.48
CA SER A 19 10.89 0.91 -3.93
C SER A 19 9.42 0.66 -3.54
N PHE A 20 8.75 1.66 -2.96
CA PHE A 20 7.32 1.61 -2.66
C PHE A 20 6.47 1.40 -3.92
N LEU A 21 6.75 2.12 -5.00
CA LEU A 21 6.02 1.98 -6.26
C LEU A 21 6.26 0.61 -6.91
N ILE A 22 7.48 0.08 -6.85
CA ILE A 22 7.80 -1.26 -7.37
C ILE A 22 7.05 -2.32 -6.56
N VAL A 23 7.13 -2.30 -5.24
CA VAL A 23 6.43 -3.25 -4.37
C VAL A 23 4.92 -3.16 -4.57
N GLY A 24 4.37 -1.95 -4.61
CA GLY A 24 2.94 -1.72 -4.85
C GLY A 24 2.48 -2.20 -6.22
N GLY A 25 3.27 -1.95 -7.26
CA GLY A 25 2.98 -2.43 -8.62
C GLY A 25 2.99 -3.96 -8.71
N LEU A 26 4.00 -4.61 -8.13
CA LEU A 26 4.06 -6.08 -8.06
C LEU A 26 2.89 -6.65 -7.26
N ALA A 27 2.55 -6.03 -6.13
CA ALA A 27 1.40 -6.43 -5.32
C ALA A 27 0.08 -6.34 -6.11
N ALA A 28 -0.11 -5.29 -6.91
CA ALA A 28 -1.28 -5.13 -7.78
C ALA A 28 -1.36 -6.24 -8.84
N ILE A 29 -0.25 -6.57 -9.48
CA ILE A 29 -0.17 -7.66 -10.47
C ILE A 29 -0.50 -9.00 -9.78
N CYS A 30 0.08 -9.28 -8.62
CA CYS A 30 -0.21 -10.50 -7.85
C CYS A 30 -1.68 -10.57 -7.43
N PHE A 31 -2.27 -9.45 -7.00
CA PHE A 31 -3.68 -9.39 -6.63
C PHE A 31 -4.60 -9.69 -7.82
N VAL A 32 -4.35 -9.06 -8.97
CA VAL A 32 -5.12 -9.30 -10.20
C VAL A 32 -5.00 -10.76 -10.63
N GLY A 33 -3.81 -11.32 -10.64
CA GLY A 33 -3.58 -12.73 -10.98
C GLY A 33 -4.28 -13.67 -10.02
N LEU A 34 -4.12 -13.46 -8.72
CA LEU A 34 -4.73 -14.30 -7.68
C LEU A 34 -6.26 -14.24 -7.72
N SER A 35 -6.84 -13.04 -7.79
CA SER A 35 -8.30 -12.87 -7.83
C SER A 35 -8.90 -13.47 -9.09
N THR A 36 -8.29 -13.23 -10.25
CA THR A 36 -8.74 -13.81 -11.52
C THR A 36 -8.71 -15.34 -11.48
N LEU A 37 -7.63 -15.92 -10.95
CA LEU A 37 -7.49 -17.37 -10.81
C LEU A 37 -8.56 -17.94 -9.87
N MET A 38 -8.74 -17.34 -8.70
CA MET A 38 -9.69 -17.82 -7.69
C MET A 38 -11.15 -17.71 -8.16
N ILE A 39 -11.50 -16.63 -8.82
CA ILE A 39 -12.83 -16.45 -9.44
C ILE A 39 -13.03 -17.47 -10.57
N GLY A 40 -12.00 -17.71 -11.39
CA GLY A 40 -12.03 -18.67 -12.48
C GLY A 40 -12.23 -20.13 -12.05
N LEU A 41 -11.84 -20.48 -10.82
CA LEU A 41 -12.06 -21.83 -10.24
C LEU A 41 -13.53 -22.10 -9.87
N ARG A 42 -14.43 -21.14 -10.02
CA ARG A 42 -15.89 -21.26 -9.78
C ARG A 42 -16.22 -21.96 -8.45
N SER A 43 -15.65 -21.49 -7.36
CA SER A 43 -15.83 -22.06 -6.01
C SER A 43 -17.25 -21.95 -5.43
N GLY A 44 -18.20 -21.36 -6.16
CA GLY A 44 -19.57 -21.06 -5.68
C GLY A 44 -19.65 -19.81 -4.78
N ILE A 45 -18.51 -19.18 -4.50
CA ILE A 45 -18.45 -17.90 -3.78
C ILE A 45 -18.69 -16.76 -4.79
N GLN A 46 -19.41 -15.73 -4.37
CA GLN A 46 -19.63 -14.55 -5.21
C GLN A 46 -18.29 -13.85 -5.53
N ASP A 47 -18.12 -13.41 -6.77
CA ASP A 47 -16.84 -12.87 -7.28
C ASP A 47 -16.30 -11.70 -6.44
N TRP A 48 -17.19 -10.81 -5.96
CA TRP A 48 -16.77 -9.70 -5.12
C TRP A 48 -16.27 -10.16 -3.74
N VAL A 49 -16.89 -11.22 -3.16
CA VAL A 49 -16.41 -11.81 -1.89
C VAL A 49 -15.04 -12.44 -2.09
N MET A 50 -14.86 -13.20 -3.18
CA MET A 50 -13.59 -13.81 -3.52
C MET A 50 -12.49 -12.73 -3.70
N SER A 51 -12.79 -11.62 -4.37
CA SER A 51 -11.87 -10.48 -4.50
C SER A 51 -11.47 -9.91 -3.14
N VAL A 52 -12.42 -9.72 -2.22
CA VAL A 52 -12.14 -9.22 -0.87
C VAL A 52 -11.24 -10.19 -0.10
N LEU A 53 -11.49 -11.49 -0.20
CA LEU A 53 -10.66 -12.52 0.44
C LEU A 53 -9.24 -12.53 -0.13
N CYS A 54 -9.08 -12.43 -1.45
CA CYS A 54 -7.78 -12.31 -2.10
C CYS A 54 -7.03 -11.04 -1.64
N TYR A 55 -7.73 -9.92 -1.54
CA TYR A 55 -7.14 -8.68 -1.04
C TYR A 55 -6.68 -8.82 0.42
N ALA A 56 -7.52 -9.39 1.27
CA ALA A 56 -7.17 -9.64 2.68
C ALA A 56 -5.95 -10.56 2.82
N ALA A 57 -5.88 -11.62 2.00
CA ALA A 57 -4.72 -12.52 1.97
C ALA A 57 -3.42 -11.82 1.55
N MET A 58 -3.51 -10.79 0.71
CA MET A 58 -2.35 -10.01 0.26
C MET A 58 -1.84 -8.99 1.28
N ILE A 59 -2.62 -8.63 2.30
CA ILE A 59 -2.23 -7.58 3.29
C ILE A 59 -0.90 -7.94 3.96
N VAL A 60 -0.75 -9.15 4.48
CA VAL A 60 0.45 -9.56 5.23
C VAL A 60 1.68 -9.66 4.33
N PRO A 61 1.66 -10.36 3.18
CA PRO A 61 2.80 -10.38 2.26
C PRO A 61 3.25 -8.99 1.80
N VAL A 62 2.29 -8.12 1.45
CA VAL A 62 2.60 -6.76 0.98
C VAL A 62 3.14 -5.89 2.13
N TYR A 63 2.61 -6.04 3.34
CA TYR A 63 3.16 -5.41 4.54
C TYR A 63 4.63 -5.80 4.76
N VAL A 64 4.95 -7.10 4.68
CA VAL A 64 6.33 -7.59 4.86
C VAL A 64 7.24 -7.04 3.78
N ALA A 65 6.78 -7.00 2.53
CA ALA A 65 7.53 -6.45 1.41
C ALA A 65 7.80 -4.95 1.59
N HIS A 66 6.79 -4.14 1.92
CA HIS A 66 6.99 -2.72 2.19
C HIS A 66 7.91 -2.49 3.39
N ARG A 67 7.70 -3.22 4.49
CA ARG A 67 8.53 -3.09 5.69
C ARG A 67 10.01 -3.39 5.39
N ARG A 68 10.28 -4.45 4.62
CA ARG A 68 11.65 -4.92 4.35
C ARG A 68 12.34 -4.16 3.22
N PHE A 69 11.66 -3.90 2.13
CA PHE A 69 12.27 -3.38 0.91
C PHE A 69 12.06 -1.88 0.74
N SER A 70 10.86 -1.35 1.06
CA SER A 70 10.57 0.06 0.86
C SER A 70 11.08 0.93 2.02
N PHE A 71 10.70 0.59 3.24
CA PHE A 71 10.95 1.44 4.41
C PHE A 71 12.05 0.92 5.34
N ARG A 72 12.49 -0.32 5.18
CA ARG A 72 13.55 -0.97 5.99
C ARG A 72 13.37 -0.74 7.49
N SER A 73 12.13 -0.84 7.96
CA SER A 73 11.75 -0.53 9.33
C SER A 73 12.15 -1.63 10.31
N SER A 74 12.73 -1.23 11.44
CA SER A 74 13.06 -2.12 12.56
C SER A 74 11.96 -2.23 13.61
N LEU A 75 10.82 -1.53 13.44
CA LEU A 75 9.70 -1.58 14.38
C LEU A 75 9.19 -3.01 14.60
N PRO A 76 8.81 -3.38 15.84
CA PRO A 76 8.17 -4.67 16.11
C PRO A 76 6.91 -4.86 15.27
N HIS A 77 6.67 -6.10 14.79
CA HIS A 77 5.49 -6.42 13.98
C HIS A 77 4.18 -6.12 14.70
N GLY A 78 4.11 -6.30 16.01
CA GLY A 78 2.93 -5.99 16.82
C GLY A 78 2.52 -4.50 16.80
N VAL A 79 3.44 -3.61 16.46
CA VAL A 79 3.18 -2.15 16.32
C VAL A 79 3.01 -1.77 14.86
N ALA A 80 3.91 -2.23 13.99
CA ALA A 80 3.92 -1.84 12.59
C ALA A 80 2.75 -2.41 11.79
N LEU A 81 2.35 -3.67 12.03
CA LEU A 81 1.28 -4.31 11.28
C LEU A 81 -0.11 -3.68 11.54
N PRO A 82 -0.55 -3.42 12.78
CA PRO A 82 -1.82 -2.72 13.00
C PRO A 82 -1.84 -1.32 12.38
N ARG A 83 -0.74 -0.58 12.46
CA ARG A 83 -0.61 0.73 11.81
C ARG A 83 -0.71 0.61 10.29
N TYR A 84 -0.04 -0.37 9.70
CA TYR A 84 -0.12 -0.63 8.27
C TYR A 84 -1.57 -0.94 7.83
N VAL A 85 -2.28 -1.81 8.55
CA VAL A 85 -3.69 -2.13 8.26
C VAL A 85 -4.57 -0.88 8.36
N ALA A 86 -4.39 -0.06 9.39
CA ALA A 86 -5.12 1.20 9.54
C ALA A 86 -4.87 2.15 8.35
N VAL A 87 -3.64 2.25 7.87
CA VAL A 87 -3.29 3.05 6.69
C VAL A 87 -3.98 2.51 5.44
N GLN A 88 -4.02 1.19 5.24
CA GLN A 88 -4.70 0.59 4.09
C GLN A 88 -6.21 0.84 4.09
N LEU A 89 -6.86 0.75 5.25
CA LEU A 89 -8.28 1.09 5.38
C LEU A 89 -8.53 2.58 5.10
N SER A 90 -7.65 3.45 5.60
CA SER A 90 -7.71 4.90 5.32
C SER A 90 -7.49 5.21 3.83
N ALA A 91 -6.61 4.46 3.16
CA ALA A 91 -6.37 4.62 1.73
C ALA A 91 -7.61 4.29 0.89
N VAL A 92 -8.39 3.28 1.29
CA VAL A 92 -9.67 2.95 0.63
C VAL A 92 -10.67 4.10 0.78
N ALA A 93 -10.80 4.67 1.99
CA ALA A 93 -11.68 5.81 2.23
C ALA A 93 -11.23 7.06 1.43
N LEU A 94 -9.92 7.35 1.40
CA LEU A 94 -9.37 8.44 0.59
C LEU A 94 -9.60 8.24 -0.91
N ALA A 95 -9.42 7.02 -1.42
CA ALA A 95 -9.69 6.70 -2.81
C ALA A 95 -11.17 6.95 -3.16
N ALA A 96 -12.11 6.61 -2.26
CA ALA A 96 -13.52 6.89 -2.45
C ALA A 96 -13.80 8.38 -2.50
N VAL A 97 -13.22 9.18 -1.59
CA VAL A 97 -13.37 10.65 -1.57
C VAL A 97 -12.78 11.28 -2.84
N PHE A 98 -11.56 10.92 -3.22
CA PHE A 98 -10.93 11.44 -4.44
C PHE A 98 -11.71 11.03 -5.69
N SER A 99 -12.22 9.80 -5.74
CA SER A 99 -13.08 9.36 -6.84
C SER A 99 -14.36 10.18 -6.92
N PHE A 100 -15.05 10.41 -5.81
CA PHE A 100 -16.24 11.26 -5.78
C PHE A 100 -15.94 12.67 -6.30
N VAL A 101 -14.83 13.28 -5.89
CA VAL A 101 -14.42 14.61 -6.35
C VAL A 101 -14.11 14.60 -7.85
N CYS A 102 -13.28 13.65 -8.31
CA CYS A 102 -12.84 13.61 -9.71
C CYS A 102 -13.98 13.26 -10.68
N TYR A 103 -14.76 12.23 -10.36
CA TYR A 103 -15.85 11.79 -11.23
C TYR A 103 -17.14 12.58 -10.99
N GLY A 104 -17.50 12.80 -9.72
CA GLY A 104 -18.80 13.39 -9.37
C GLY A 104 -18.82 14.91 -9.46
N ILE A 105 -17.78 15.61 -8.98
CA ILE A 105 -17.75 17.07 -8.96
C ILE A 105 -17.15 17.63 -10.26
N PHE A 106 -15.97 17.12 -10.65
CA PHE A 106 -15.26 17.67 -11.82
C PHE A 106 -15.66 16.99 -13.15
N GLY A 107 -16.42 15.89 -13.12
CA GLY A 107 -16.84 15.18 -14.34
C GLY A 107 -15.66 14.72 -15.20
N MET A 108 -14.54 14.36 -14.59
CA MET A 108 -13.33 13.99 -15.33
C MET A 108 -13.55 12.71 -16.14
N PRO A 109 -12.91 12.60 -17.34
CA PRO A 109 -12.90 11.34 -18.09
C PRO A 109 -12.32 10.20 -17.24
N ALA A 110 -12.86 8.99 -17.41
CA ALA A 110 -12.55 7.83 -16.55
C ALA A 110 -11.06 7.56 -16.38
N LEU A 111 -10.28 7.58 -17.46
CA LEU A 111 -8.84 7.35 -17.41
C LEU A 111 -8.11 8.45 -16.64
N ALA A 112 -8.43 9.71 -16.90
CA ALA A 112 -7.80 10.84 -16.22
C ALA A 112 -8.11 10.83 -14.72
N ALA A 113 -9.38 10.60 -14.35
CA ALA A 113 -9.79 10.50 -12.95
C ALA A 113 -9.08 9.31 -12.26
N ALA A 114 -9.02 8.14 -12.89
CA ALA A 114 -8.34 6.98 -12.33
C ALA A 114 -6.86 7.23 -12.06
N LEU A 115 -6.15 7.90 -12.99
CA LEU A 115 -4.75 8.27 -12.82
C LEU A 115 -4.55 9.25 -11.67
N VAL A 116 -5.39 10.30 -11.58
CA VAL A 116 -5.33 11.30 -10.51
C VAL A 116 -5.63 10.68 -9.15
N VAL A 117 -6.71 9.89 -9.05
CA VAL A 117 -7.08 9.19 -7.80
C VAL A 117 -5.95 8.28 -7.34
N THR A 118 -5.39 7.49 -8.25
CA THR A 118 -4.28 6.58 -7.94
C THR A 118 -3.05 7.33 -7.47
N ALA A 119 -2.67 8.41 -8.15
CA ALA A 119 -1.51 9.21 -7.78
C ALA A 119 -1.68 9.87 -6.41
N LEU A 120 -2.83 10.49 -6.15
CA LEU A 120 -3.12 11.14 -4.87
C LEU A 120 -3.19 10.13 -3.72
N THR A 121 -3.91 9.04 -3.90
CA THR A 121 -4.04 7.99 -2.87
C THR A 121 -2.69 7.36 -2.57
N SER A 122 -1.91 7.02 -3.60
CA SER A 122 -0.58 6.43 -3.43
C SER A 122 0.39 7.39 -2.76
N GLY A 123 0.35 8.68 -3.12
CA GLY A 123 1.18 9.71 -2.50
C GLY A 123 0.91 9.87 -1.02
N VAL A 124 -0.37 10.01 -0.63
CA VAL A 124 -0.77 10.09 0.77
C VAL A 124 -0.40 8.80 1.52
N ASN A 125 -0.68 7.64 0.93
CA ASN A 125 -0.35 6.34 1.51
C ASN A 125 1.16 6.21 1.79
N PHE A 126 2.00 6.57 0.82
CA PHE A 126 3.45 6.59 0.99
C PHE A 126 3.89 7.48 2.15
N LEU A 127 3.37 8.71 2.22
CA LEU A 127 3.72 9.65 3.28
C LEU A 127 3.32 9.14 4.67
N VAL A 128 2.10 8.62 4.80
CA VAL A 128 1.61 8.10 6.09
C VAL A 128 2.38 6.84 6.51
N LEU A 129 2.68 5.94 5.59
CA LEU A 129 3.51 4.76 5.89
C LEU A 129 4.90 5.17 6.34
N ARG A 130 5.53 6.12 5.66
CA ARG A 130 6.88 6.59 5.96
C ARG A 130 6.96 7.34 7.29
N LEU A 131 6.00 8.25 7.53
CA LEU A 131 6.05 9.18 8.65
C LEU A 131 5.43 8.63 9.94
N TRP A 132 4.59 7.62 9.83
CA TRP A 132 3.88 7.07 10.97
C TRP A 132 3.96 5.56 11.11
N ALA A 133 3.55 4.79 10.10
CA ALA A 133 3.40 3.33 10.24
C ALA A 133 4.74 2.63 10.45
N PHE A 134 5.77 3.05 9.73
CA PHE A 134 7.13 2.52 9.79
C PHE A 134 8.15 3.47 10.43
N ALA A 135 7.71 4.61 10.95
CA ALA A 135 8.59 5.53 11.66
C ALA A 135 9.09 4.89 12.95
N THR A 136 10.40 4.82 13.11
CA THR A 136 11.03 4.52 14.40
C THR A 136 11.00 5.78 15.24
N THR A 137 10.29 5.75 16.37
CA THR A 137 10.43 6.81 17.38
C THR A 137 11.85 6.76 17.93
N ARG A 138 12.56 7.86 17.81
CA ARG A 138 13.83 8.08 18.51
C ARG A 138 13.54 8.32 19.98
#